data_e086e5f53827020bf37f5b0a519cf251
#
_entry.id   e086e5f53827020bf37f5b0a519cf251
#
_cell.length_a   1.000
_cell.length_b   1.000
_cell.length_c   1.000
_cell.angle_alpha   90.00
_cell.angle_beta   90.00
_cell.angle_gamma   90.00
#
_symmetry.space_group_name_H-M   'P 1'
#
loop_
_entity.id
_entity.type
_entity.pdbx_description
1 polymer ?
#
loop_
_entity_poly.entity_id
_entity_poly.type
_entity_poly.pdbx_seq_one_letter_code
_entity_poly.pdbx_strand_id
1 'polypeptide(L)'
;MSYLSLQALTCKVGAFDLKDISFDVGEGEYFVILGHSGAGKTVILESIAGLHHVGGKLIFNNEEIMHKAPEERSIGFVYQDFALFPNLSVRENIRFAGRYKMIEDAESLFEDLVEFLGLEKLLERRIDNLSGGEKQRIAIARAIYARPKILLLDEPLSAIDPTFRNAIMKFLKDVHRRYSLTTLHVTHNFREASYLADRIAIVMDGCVQQVGSANEVLSHPKSLKVAEFLGFKNIFSTTLIDEDTSKLFSIDPNDIMVSKEDTLTCDYRFSGTLDECMGIVDHFKLFITVGEEQFFVKMIKREHEGCSIHRGEAMYIGFNRKDVCYL
;
A
#
# COMPACT_ATOMS: atom_id res chain seq x y z
N MET A 1 -4.05 2.04 -22.18
CA MET A 1 -2.79 2.72 -22.57
C MET A 1 -2.13 3.23 -21.29
N SER A 2 -0.81 3.17 -21.20
CA SER A 2 -0.06 3.67 -20.03
C SER A 2 -0.13 5.21 -20.00
N TYR A 3 -0.50 5.79 -18.86
CA TYR A 3 -0.52 7.24 -18.67
C TYR A 3 0.80 7.77 -18.12
N LEU A 4 1.39 7.01 -17.18
CA LEU A 4 2.74 7.20 -16.68
C LEU A 4 3.52 5.89 -16.83
N SER A 5 4.71 5.93 -17.43
CA SER A 5 5.58 4.75 -17.61
C SER A 5 6.99 5.05 -17.13
N LEU A 6 7.48 4.23 -16.22
CA LEU A 6 8.86 4.18 -15.78
C LEU A 6 9.53 3.00 -16.48
N GLN A 7 10.65 3.23 -17.16
CA GLN A 7 11.38 2.20 -17.90
C GLN A 7 12.84 2.23 -17.51
N ALA A 8 13.28 1.21 -16.79
CA ALA A 8 14.65 1.06 -16.30
C ALA A 8 15.14 2.31 -15.54
N LEU A 9 14.26 2.95 -14.74
CA LEU A 9 14.61 4.17 -14.03
C LEU A 9 15.67 3.85 -12.98
N THR A 10 16.74 4.61 -13.00
CA THR A 10 17.84 4.52 -12.02
C THR A 10 18.07 5.88 -11.39
N CYS A 11 18.37 5.89 -10.09
CA CYS A 11 18.68 7.12 -9.36
C CYS A 11 19.64 6.81 -8.21
N LYS A 12 20.63 7.66 -8.01
CA LYS A 12 21.57 7.56 -6.90
C LYS A 12 21.43 8.74 -5.97
N VAL A 13 21.10 8.48 -4.71
CA VAL A 13 20.95 9.50 -3.66
C VAL A 13 21.83 9.13 -2.47
N GLY A 14 22.97 9.81 -2.33
CA GLY A 14 23.96 9.44 -1.31
C GLY A 14 24.50 8.02 -1.49
N ALA A 15 24.30 7.17 -0.50
CA ALA A 15 24.69 5.75 -0.54
C ALA A 15 23.58 4.83 -1.09
N PHE A 16 22.40 5.37 -1.40
CA PHE A 16 21.26 4.58 -1.86
C PHE A 16 21.12 4.63 -3.39
N ASP A 17 20.87 3.47 -4.00
CA ASP A 17 20.69 3.31 -5.44
C ASP A 17 19.30 2.70 -5.76
N LEU A 18 18.51 3.40 -6.59
CA LEU A 18 17.40 2.79 -7.32
C LEU A 18 17.94 2.05 -8.54
N LYS A 19 17.47 0.81 -8.73
CA LYS A 19 17.97 -0.08 -9.78
C LYS A 19 16.79 -0.57 -10.63
N ASP A 20 16.78 -0.16 -11.89
CA ASP A 20 15.86 -0.68 -12.92
C ASP A 20 14.38 -0.67 -12.47
N ILE A 21 13.93 0.49 -11.98
CA ILE A 21 12.52 0.66 -11.61
C ILE A 21 11.70 0.74 -12.89
N SER A 22 10.84 -0.27 -13.10
CA SER A 22 9.99 -0.38 -14.29
C SER A 22 8.57 -0.76 -13.90
N PHE A 23 7.61 0.13 -14.18
CA PHE A 23 6.18 -0.11 -14.08
C PHE A 23 5.38 0.96 -14.82
N ASP A 24 4.10 0.66 -15.08
CA ASP A 24 3.16 1.55 -15.74
C ASP A 24 1.99 1.87 -14.81
N VAL A 25 1.45 3.08 -14.96
CA VAL A 25 0.25 3.55 -14.26
C VAL A 25 -0.77 4.02 -15.29
N GLY A 26 -2.02 3.61 -15.15
CA GLY A 26 -3.14 4.02 -16.00
C GLY A 26 -3.64 5.43 -15.65
N GLU A 27 -4.36 6.06 -16.59
CA GLU A 27 -5.07 7.32 -16.30
C GLU A 27 -6.20 7.06 -15.29
N GLY A 28 -6.32 7.91 -14.27
CA GLY A 28 -7.32 7.77 -13.23
C GLY A 28 -7.11 6.57 -12.29
N GLU A 29 -5.95 5.92 -12.35
CA GLU A 29 -5.59 4.79 -11.48
C GLU A 29 -5.11 5.27 -10.11
N TYR A 30 -5.50 4.56 -9.06
CA TYR A 30 -4.89 4.68 -7.73
C TYR A 30 -3.81 3.61 -7.58
N PHE A 31 -2.57 4.00 -7.80
CA PHE A 31 -1.40 3.11 -7.77
C PHE A 31 -0.65 3.25 -6.45
N VAL A 32 -0.38 2.13 -5.76
CA VAL A 32 0.36 2.14 -4.49
C VAL A 32 1.74 1.54 -4.67
N ILE A 33 2.76 2.23 -4.16
CA ILE A 33 4.12 1.72 -4.02
C ILE A 33 4.30 1.28 -2.58
N LEU A 34 4.38 -0.03 -2.35
CA LEU A 34 4.46 -0.66 -1.04
C LEU A 34 5.89 -1.17 -0.77
N GLY A 35 6.41 -0.98 0.43
CA GLY A 35 7.74 -1.47 0.80
C GLY A 35 8.17 -1.02 2.18
N HIS A 36 9.24 -1.61 2.73
CA HIS A 36 9.81 -1.20 4.02
C HIS A 36 10.32 0.25 4.00
N SER A 37 10.50 0.84 5.18
CA SER A 37 11.24 2.10 5.32
C SER A 37 12.66 1.93 4.74
N GLY A 38 13.10 2.92 3.97
CA GLY A 38 14.40 2.85 3.29
C GLY A 38 14.42 2.05 1.98
N ALA A 39 13.30 1.47 1.51
CA ALA A 39 13.24 0.74 0.24
C ALA A 39 13.40 1.62 -1.02
N GLY A 40 13.42 2.96 -0.88
CA GLY A 40 13.56 3.92 -1.99
C GLY A 40 12.26 4.49 -2.52
N LYS A 41 11.15 4.27 -1.85
CA LYS A 41 9.81 4.71 -2.29
C LYS A 41 9.69 6.22 -2.50
N THR A 42 10.14 7.02 -1.53
CA THR A 42 10.20 8.49 -1.62
C THR A 42 11.06 8.94 -2.79
N VAL A 43 12.23 8.30 -2.99
CA VAL A 43 13.13 8.62 -4.10
C VAL A 43 12.46 8.35 -5.45
N ILE A 44 11.62 7.32 -5.57
CA ILE A 44 10.83 7.08 -6.78
C ILE A 44 9.86 8.25 -7.02
N LEU A 45 9.09 8.68 -6.01
CA LEU A 45 8.17 9.82 -6.16
C LEU A 45 8.93 11.12 -6.52
N GLU A 46 10.02 11.40 -5.82
CA GLU A 46 10.85 12.60 -6.08
C GLU A 46 11.49 12.56 -7.48
N SER A 47 11.87 11.37 -7.96
CA SER A 47 12.35 11.16 -9.32
C SER A 47 11.27 11.47 -10.36
N ILE A 48 10.04 11.02 -10.14
CA ILE A 48 8.89 11.33 -10.99
C ILE A 48 8.61 12.83 -10.96
N ALA A 49 8.69 13.46 -9.80
CA ALA A 49 8.50 14.91 -9.63
C ALA A 49 9.64 15.75 -10.27
N GLY A 50 10.78 15.16 -10.60
CA GLY A 50 11.92 15.86 -11.21
C GLY A 50 12.90 16.47 -10.22
N LEU A 51 12.88 16.01 -8.98
CA LEU A 51 13.76 16.52 -7.92
C LEU A 51 15.12 15.82 -7.89
N HIS A 52 15.28 14.75 -8.67
CA HIS A 52 16.53 14.00 -8.81
C HIS A 52 16.93 13.84 -10.28
N HIS A 53 18.24 13.76 -10.53
CA HIS A 53 18.74 13.29 -11.81
C HIS A 53 18.60 11.78 -11.92
N VAL A 54 17.95 11.32 -12.96
CA VAL A 54 17.61 9.91 -13.18
C VAL A 54 18.13 9.42 -14.53
N GLY A 55 18.49 8.14 -14.60
CA GLY A 55 18.70 7.40 -15.84
C GLY A 55 17.47 6.60 -16.22
N GLY A 56 17.46 6.02 -17.41
CA GLY A 56 16.31 5.29 -17.96
C GLY A 56 15.35 6.17 -18.74
N LYS A 57 14.04 5.90 -18.67
CA LYS A 57 13.01 6.73 -19.32
C LYS A 57 11.82 6.94 -18.38
N LEU A 58 11.27 8.14 -18.43
CA LEU A 58 10.05 8.54 -17.76
C LEU A 58 9.11 9.17 -18.79
N ILE A 59 8.04 8.46 -19.10
CA ILE A 59 7.07 8.85 -20.12
C ILE A 59 5.75 9.19 -19.42
N PHE A 60 5.23 10.36 -19.68
CA PHE A 60 3.96 10.83 -19.16
C PHE A 60 3.08 11.31 -20.30
N ASN A 61 1.87 10.76 -20.44
CA ASN A 61 0.92 11.07 -21.52
C ASN A 61 1.60 11.05 -22.90
N ASN A 62 2.35 9.98 -23.19
CA ASN A 62 3.13 9.76 -24.41
C ASN A 62 4.28 10.74 -24.66
N GLU A 63 4.65 11.56 -23.69
CA GLU A 63 5.76 12.49 -23.76
C GLU A 63 6.87 12.09 -22.76
N GLU A 64 8.13 12.09 -23.18
CA GLU A 64 9.26 11.90 -22.27
C GLU A 64 9.50 13.17 -21.47
N ILE A 65 9.41 13.07 -20.13
CA ILE A 65 9.45 14.23 -19.23
C ILE A 65 10.72 14.36 -18.40
N MET A 66 11.73 13.53 -18.67
CA MET A 66 12.98 13.58 -17.89
C MET A 66 13.69 14.95 -17.95
N HIS A 67 13.56 15.63 -19.09
CA HIS A 67 14.18 16.95 -19.31
C HIS A 67 13.39 18.12 -18.76
N LYS A 68 12.12 17.88 -18.35
CA LYS A 68 11.26 18.92 -17.81
C LYS A 68 11.64 19.28 -16.37
N ALA A 69 11.64 20.57 -16.08
CA ALA A 69 11.76 21.06 -14.71
C ALA A 69 10.53 20.62 -13.88
N PRO A 70 10.64 20.48 -12.54
CA PRO A 70 9.54 20.03 -11.69
C PRO A 70 8.22 20.78 -11.92
N GLU A 71 8.27 22.10 -12.05
CA GLU A 71 7.12 22.98 -12.27
C GLU A 71 6.40 22.74 -13.62
N GLU A 72 7.08 22.14 -14.60
CA GLU A 72 6.56 21.86 -15.92
C GLU A 72 5.88 20.48 -16.02
N ARG A 73 6.08 19.61 -15.01
CA ARG A 73 5.59 18.21 -15.01
C ARG A 73 4.10 18.07 -14.70
N SER A 74 3.41 19.14 -14.28
CA SER A 74 2.00 19.13 -13.88
C SER A 74 1.70 18.10 -12.79
N ILE A 75 2.59 17.97 -11.82
CA ILE A 75 2.53 17.03 -10.70
C ILE A 75 2.22 17.78 -9.40
N GLY A 76 1.26 17.27 -8.63
CA GLY A 76 1.02 17.68 -7.25
C GLY A 76 1.75 16.74 -6.30
N PHE A 77 2.47 17.26 -5.32
CA PHE A 77 3.20 16.46 -4.33
C PHE A 77 2.74 16.79 -2.92
N VAL A 78 2.38 15.76 -2.15
CA VAL A 78 2.07 15.83 -0.73
C VAL A 78 3.13 15.04 0.03
N TYR A 79 3.99 15.72 0.77
CA TYR A 79 5.06 15.14 1.57
C TYR A 79 4.55 14.60 2.92
N GLN A 80 5.30 13.69 3.50
CA GLN A 80 5.01 13.09 4.81
C GLN A 80 4.90 14.13 5.94
N ASP A 81 5.71 15.19 5.89
CA ASP A 81 5.72 16.31 6.83
C ASP A 81 4.80 17.47 6.40
N PHE A 82 3.94 17.20 5.36
CA PHE A 82 3.02 18.15 4.73
C PHE A 82 3.70 19.30 3.96
N ALA A 83 4.94 19.65 4.26
CA ALA A 83 5.73 20.75 3.67
C ALA A 83 4.92 22.05 3.48
N LEU A 84 4.08 22.43 4.47
CA LEU A 84 3.31 23.65 4.44
C LEU A 84 4.21 24.85 4.75
N PHE A 85 3.92 25.98 4.10
CA PHE A 85 4.67 27.21 4.31
C PHE A 85 4.32 27.85 5.66
N PRO A 86 5.25 27.90 6.63
CA PRO A 86 4.95 28.33 8.00
C PRO A 86 4.55 29.80 8.13
N ASN A 87 5.04 30.63 7.21
CA ASN A 87 4.79 32.06 7.22
C ASN A 87 3.48 32.48 6.54
N LEU A 88 2.76 31.51 5.95
CA LEU A 88 1.52 31.73 5.22
C LEU A 88 0.31 31.24 6.01
N SER A 89 -0.83 31.90 5.82
CA SER A 89 -2.13 31.40 6.29
C SER A 89 -2.55 30.13 5.53
N VAL A 90 -3.59 29.45 5.99
CA VAL A 90 -4.19 28.31 5.29
C VAL A 90 -4.62 28.70 3.88
N ARG A 91 -5.34 29.82 3.74
CA ARG A 91 -5.76 30.38 2.46
C ARG A 91 -4.58 30.59 1.50
N GLU A 92 -3.53 31.19 1.98
CA GLU A 92 -2.34 31.47 1.18
C GLU A 92 -1.56 30.21 0.80
N ASN A 93 -1.51 29.22 1.71
CA ASN A 93 -0.94 27.91 1.41
C ASN A 93 -1.67 27.24 0.25
N ILE A 94 -3.03 27.17 0.30
CA ILE A 94 -3.84 26.56 -0.75
C ILE A 94 -3.64 27.27 -2.08
N ARG A 95 -3.72 28.60 -2.08
CA ARG A 95 -3.62 29.43 -3.30
C ARG A 95 -2.19 29.66 -3.80
N PHE A 96 -1.19 29.06 -3.18
CA PHE A 96 0.21 29.35 -3.47
C PHE A 96 0.59 29.22 -4.95
N ALA A 97 0.09 28.19 -5.63
CA ALA A 97 0.36 27.96 -7.06
C ALA A 97 -0.14 29.12 -7.95
N GLY A 98 -1.22 29.80 -7.57
CA GLY A 98 -1.75 30.95 -8.28
C GLY A 98 -0.84 32.19 -8.31
N ARG A 99 0.24 32.21 -7.49
CA ARG A 99 1.27 33.28 -7.54
C ARG A 99 2.18 33.16 -8.74
N TYR A 100 2.29 31.97 -9.32
CA TYR A 100 3.29 31.64 -10.35
C TYR A 100 2.65 31.21 -11.68
N LYS A 101 1.41 30.78 -11.67
CA LYS A 101 0.68 30.38 -12.89
C LYS A 101 -0.79 30.77 -12.80
N MET A 102 -1.38 31.01 -13.95
CA MET A 102 -2.85 31.17 -14.05
C MET A 102 -3.52 29.84 -13.75
N ILE A 103 -4.48 29.85 -12.84
CA ILE A 103 -5.31 28.70 -12.50
C ILE A 103 -6.70 28.96 -13.12
N GLU A 104 -7.12 28.08 -13.99
CA GLU A 104 -8.46 28.13 -14.59
C GLU A 104 -9.53 27.96 -13.51
N ASP A 105 -10.58 28.78 -13.53
CA ASP A 105 -11.66 28.79 -12.54
C ASP A 105 -11.15 28.81 -11.07
N ALA A 106 -10.07 29.57 -10.82
CA ALA A 106 -9.32 29.58 -9.56
C ALA A 106 -10.20 29.79 -8.31
N GLU A 107 -11.21 30.68 -8.41
CA GLU A 107 -12.08 30.98 -7.25
C GLU A 107 -13.05 29.83 -7.00
N SER A 108 -13.74 29.36 -8.04
CA SER A 108 -14.66 28.23 -7.95
C SER A 108 -13.96 26.95 -7.45
N LEU A 109 -12.75 26.67 -7.94
CA LEU A 109 -11.96 25.53 -7.45
C LEU A 109 -11.55 25.70 -5.99
N PHE A 110 -11.17 26.92 -5.59
CA PHE A 110 -10.82 27.21 -4.20
C PHE A 110 -12.00 26.99 -3.24
N GLU A 111 -13.18 27.52 -3.61
CA GLU A 111 -14.40 27.36 -2.82
C GLU A 111 -14.80 25.88 -2.71
N ASP A 112 -14.79 25.15 -3.82
CA ASP A 112 -15.06 23.71 -3.86
C ASP A 112 -14.09 22.91 -2.96
N LEU A 113 -12.80 23.20 -3.04
CA LEU A 113 -11.79 22.56 -2.19
C LEU A 113 -12.01 22.88 -0.70
N VAL A 114 -12.28 24.13 -0.37
CA VAL A 114 -12.50 24.57 1.00
C VAL A 114 -13.71 23.89 1.61
N GLU A 115 -14.84 23.87 0.89
CA GLU A 115 -16.06 23.21 1.32
C GLU A 115 -15.88 21.70 1.44
N PHE A 116 -15.38 21.05 0.39
CA PHE A 116 -15.22 19.59 0.37
C PHE A 116 -14.24 19.09 1.43
N LEU A 117 -13.18 19.84 1.72
CA LEU A 117 -12.17 19.48 2.70
C LEU A 117 -12.47 20.00 4.12
N GLY A 118 -13.57 20.74 4.30
CA GLY A 118 -14.00 21.29 5.59
C GLY A 118 -12.97 22.25 6.18
N LEU A 119 -12.48 23.21 5.39
CA LEU A 119 -11.40 24.12 5.75
C LEU A 119 -11.88 25.55 6.04
N GLU A 120 -13.20 25.86 5.95
CA GLU A 120 -13.77 27.20 6.03
C GLU A 120 -13.34 27.96 7.28
N LYS A 121 -13.35 27.26 8.43
CA LYS A 121 -13.02 27.84 9.75
C LYS A 121 -11.51 28.00 9.99
N LEU A 122 -10.70 27.48 9.08
CA LEU A 122 -9.25 27.45 9.22
C LEU A 122 -8.54 28.46 8.32
N LEU A 123 -9.21 29.04 7.33
CA LEU A 123 -8.62 29.82 6.24
C LEU A 123 -7.68 30.92 6.68
N GLU A 124 -8.04 31.65 7.75
CA GLU A 124 -7.26 32.78 8.25
C GLU A 124 -6.25 32.38 9.34
N ARG A 125 -6.22 31.08 9.71
CA ARG A 125 -5.28 30.58 10.71
C ARG A 125 -3.89 30.39 10.11
N ARG A 126 -2.89 30.51 10.98
CA ARG A 126 -1.52 30.05 10.70
C ARG A 126 -1.43 28.55 10.95
N ILE A 127 -0.49 27.89 10.29
CA ILE A 127 -0.38 26.41 10.31
C ILE A 127 0.20 25.85 11.61
N ASP A 128 0.80 26.67 12.49
CA ASP A 128 1.52 26.22 13.69
C ASP A 128 0.61 25.46 14.69
N ASN A 129 -0.64 25.89 14.81
CA ASN A 129 -1.60 25.36 15.79
C ASN A 129 -2.63 24.42 15.18
N LEU A 130 -2.32 23.76 14.07
CA LEU A 130 -3.21 22.84 13.39
C LEU A 130 -2.85 21.39 13.72
N SER A 131 -3.86 20.54 13.85
CA SER A 131 -3.69 19.09 13.98
C SER A 131 -3.08 18.48 12.71
N GLY A 132 -2.49 17.27 12.82
CA GLY A 132 -1.94 16.55 11.69
C GLY A 132 -2.97 16.34 10.57
N GLY A 133 -4.21 15.99 10.91
CA GLY A 133 -5.28 15.81 9.92
C GLY A 133 -5.71 17.12 9.23
N GLU A 134 -5.69 18.26 9.93
CA GLU A 134 -5.92 19.57 9.31
C GLU A 134 -4.79 19.93 8.35
N LYS A 135 -3.53 19.78 8.77
CA LYS A 135 -2.35 20.00 7.91
C LYS A 135 -2.39 19.13 6.66
N GLN A 136 -2.77 17.88 6.81
CA GLN A 136 -2.93 16.95 5.66
C GLN A 136 -3.94 17.45 4.65
N ARG A 137 -5.15 17.82 5.11
CA ARG A 137 -6.21 18.34 4.22
C ARG A 137 -5.76 19.60 3.49
N ILE A 138 -5.04 20.48 4.16
CA ILE A 138 -4.49 21.70 3.56
C ILE A 138 -3.41 21.39 2.53
N ALA A 139 -2.51 20.44 2.81
CA ALA A 139 -1.48 20.02 1.86
C ALA A 139 -2.09 19.40 0.60
N ILE A 140 -3.14 18.58 0.76
CA ILE A 140 -3.92 18.03 -0.37
C ILE A 140 -4.63 19.14 -1.14
N ALA A 141 -5.31 20.09 -0.46
CA ALA A 141 -5.95 21.23 -1.10
C ALA A 141 -4.95 22.05 -1.92
N ARG A 142 -3.78 22.35 -1.37
CA ARG A 142 -2.69 23.06 -2.06
C ARG A 142 -2.22 22.32 -3.32
N ALA A 143 -2.05 20.99 -3.20
CA ALA A 143 -1.60 20.17 -4.34
C ALA A 143 -2.66 20.15 -5.45
N ILE A 144 -3.94 19.98 -5.12
CA ILE A 144 -5.06 19.92 -6.09
C ILE A 144 -5.34 21.30 -6.71
N TYR A 145 -5.23 22.39 -5.93
CA TYR A 145 -5.42 23.74 -6.44
C TYR A 145 -4.47 24.07 -7.58
N ALA A 146 -3.30 23.47 -7.61
CA ALA A 146 -2.38 23.56 -8.72
C ALA A 146 -2.86 22.84 -10.01
N ARG A 147 -4.02 22.21 -10.01
CA ARG A 147 -4.57 21.39 -11.11
C ARG A 147 -3.56 20.39 -11.66
N PRO A 148 -3.05 19.49 -10.81
CA PRO A 148 -2.11 18.49 -11.25
C PRO A 148 -2.81 17.41 -12.10
N LYS A 149 -2.07 16.81 -13.00
CA LYS A 149 -2.51 15.62 -13.72
C LYS A 149 -2.19 14.33 -12.95
N ILE A 150 -1.16 14.37 -12.12
CA ILE A 150 -0.75 13.27 -11.22
C ILE A 150 -0.62 13.84 -9.81
N LEU A 151 -1.16 13.10 -8.83
CA LEU A 151 -1.01 13.38 -7.41
C LEU A 151 -0.06 12.35 -6.79
N LEU A 152 1.06 12.82 -6.24
CA LEU A 152 2.02 12.01 -5.49
C LEU A 152 1.79 12.20 -3.99
N LEU A 153 1.64 11.09 -3.27
CA LEU A 153 1.40 11.05 -1.83
C LEU A 153 2.51 10.24 -1.15
N ASP A 154 3.35 10.89 -0.36
CA ASP A 154 4.44 10.24 0.37
C ASP A 154 4.04 10.00 1.81
N GLU A 155 3.74 8.76 2.17
CA GLU A 155 3.29 8.30 3.50
C GLU A 155 2.25 9.22 4.16
N PRO A 156 1.16 9.59 3.48
CA PRO A 156 0.25 10.63 3.91
C PRO A 156 -0.49 10.33 5.22
N LEU A 157 -0.46 9.08 5.70
CA LEU A 157 -1.16 8.66 6.92
C LEU A 157 -0.22 8.34 8.08
N SER A 158 1.09 8.52 7.91
CA SER A 158 2.10 8.15 8.91
C SER A 158 1.98 8.97 10.20
N ALA A 159 1.66 10.27 10.08
CA ALA A 159 1.51 11.19 11.20
C ALA A 159 0.09 11.24 11.80
N ILE A 160 -0.83 10.35 11.34
CA ILE A 160 -2.23 10.34 11.74
C ILE A 160 -2.46 9.30 12.83
N ASP A 161 -3.20 9.68 13.88
CA ASP A 161 -3.64 8.77 14.92
C ASP A 161 -4.39 7.57 14.31
N PRO A 162 -4.06 6.32 14.72
CA PRO A 162 -4.67 5.10 14.20
C PRO A 162 -6.20 5.09 14.21
N THR A 163 -6.83 5.78 15.19
CA THR A 163 -8.30 5.84 15.30
C THR A 163 -8.94 6.59 14.13
N PHE A 164 -8.24 7.55 13.53
CA PHE A 164 -8.75 8.36 12.42
C PHE A 164 -8.32 7.84 11.04
N ARG A 165 -7.43 6.86 10.95
CA ARG A 165 -6.89 6.37 9.65
C ARG A 165 -7.98 5.94 8.68
N ASN A 166 -9.00 5.22 9.14
CA ASN A 166 -10.10 4.78 8.28
C ASN A 166 -10.86 5.94 7.64
N ALA A 167 -11.12 6.99 8.42
CA ALA A 167 -11.79 8.19 7.91
C ALA A 167 -10.93 8.91 6.87
N ILE A 168 -9.61 8.98 7.10
CA ILE A 168 -8.69 9.61 6.15
C ILE A 168 -8.49 8.74 4.90
N MET A 169 -8.43 7.43 4.99
CA MET A 169 -8.38 6.55 3.80
C MET A 169 -9.63 6.74 2.94
N LYS A 170 -10.83 6.76 3.55
CA LYS A 170 -12.07 7.08 2.82
C LYS A 170 -11.98 8.45 2.17
N PHE A 171 -11.55 9.44 2.91
CA PHE A 171 -11.35 10.81 2.41
C PHE A 171 -10.40 10.86 1.21
N LEU A 172 -9.24 10.20 1.25
CA LEU A 172 -8.31 10.13 0.10
C LEU A 172 -8.96 9.49 -1.13
N LYS A 173 -9.76 8.45 -0.93
CA LYS A 173 -10.51 7.79 -2.01
C LYS A 173 -11.57 8.70 -2.61
N ASP A 174 -12.27 9.48 -1.78
CA ASP A 174 -13.27 10.45 -2.21
C ASP A 174 -12.62 11.61 -2.98
N VAL A 175 -11.47 12.14 -2.51
CA VAL A 175 -10.64 13.14 -3.21
C VAL A 175 -10.22 12.63 -4.59
N HIS A 176 -9.64 11.44 -4.66
CA HIS A 176 -9.19 10.82 -5.90
C HIS A 176 -10.32 10.75 -6.94
N ARG A 177 -11.50 10.28 -6.51
CA ARG A 177 -12.67 10.15 -7.38
C ARG A 177 -13.25 11.50 -7.81
N ARG A 178 -13.41 12.44 -6.87
CA ARG A 178 -14.01 13.74 -7.14
C ARG A 178 -13.25 14.55 -8.18
N TYR A 179 -11.92 14.51 -8.09
CA TYR A 179 -11.05 15.29 -8.97
C TYR A 179 -10.46 14.46 -10.13
N SER A 180 -10.92 13.22 -10.31
CA SER A 180 -10.48 12.29 -11.38
C SER A 180 -8.96 12.22 -11.50
N LEU A 181 -8.27 12.06 -10.36
CA LEU A 181 -6.81 12.12 -10.29
C LEU A 181 -6.19 10.78 -10.69
N THR A 182 -5.01 10.82 -11.31
CA THR A 182 -4.08 9.69 -11.30
C THR A 182 -3.24 9.82 -10.05
N THR A 183 -3.27 8.84 -9.13
CA THR A 183 -2.64 8.95 -7.82
C THR A 183 -1.57 7.90 -7.64
N LEU A 184 -0.35 8.31 -7.27
CA LEU A 184 0.71 7.42 -6.79
C LEU A 184 0.89 7.65 -5.29
N HIS A 185 0.67 6.62 -4.50
CA HIS A 185 0.72 6.66 -3.04
C HIS A 185 1.81 5.72 -2.53
N VAL A 186 2.75 6.25 -1.80
CA VAL A 186 3.79 5.50 -1.11
C VAL A 186 3.36 5.20 0.31
N THR A 187 3.42 3.94 0.72
CA THR A 187 3.17 3.52 2.10
C THR A 187 3.93 2.24 2.45
N HIS A 188 4.05 1.96 3.74
CA HIS A 188 4.48 0.65 4.26
C HIS A 188 3.31 -0.12 4.90
N ASN A 189 2.09 0.39 4.83
CA ASN A 189 0.91 -0.17 5.48
C ASN A 189 0.06 -0.97 4.48
N PHE A 190 -0.03 -2.28 4.70
CA PHE A 190 -0.81 -3.21 3.86
C PHE A 190 -2.30 -2.88 3.80
N ARG A 191 -2.87 -2.36 4.91
CA ARG A 191 -4.29 -2.00 4.98
C ARG A 191 -4.61 -0.80 4.10
N GLU A 192 -3.70 0.19 4.06
CA GLU A 192 -3.83 1.34 3.16
C GLU A 192 -3.76 0.88 1.70
N ALA A 193 -2.77 0.05 1.36
CA ALA A 193 -2.62 -0.51 0.04
C ALA A 193 -3.85 -1.32 -0.38
N SER A 194 -4.33 -2.22 0.47
CA SER A 194 -5.52 -3.04 0.20
C SER A 194 -6.80 -2.23 0.00
N TYR A 195 -6.98 -1.12 0.75
CA TYR A 195 -8.21 -0.32 0.70
C TYR A 195 -8.24 0.68 -0.47
N LEU A 196 -7.08 1.26 -0.79
CA LEU A 196 -6.98 2.38 -1.72
C LEU A 196 -6.60 1.94 -3.13
N ALA A 197 -5.73 0.96 -3.28
CA ALA A 197 -5.07 0.66 -4.55
C ALA A 197 -5.96 -0.10 -5.54
N ASP A 198 -5.89 0.30 -6.79
CA ASP A 198 -6.27 -0.54 -7.94
C ASP A 198 -5.15 -1.53 -8.24
N ARG A 199 -3.89 -1.03 -8.31
CA ARG A 199 -2.68 -1.82 -8.47
C ARG A 199 -1.59 -1.44 -7.47
N ILE A 200 -0.71 -2.40 -7.18
CA ILE A 200 0.40 -2.27 -6.23
C ILE A 200 1.71 -2.65 -6.91
N ALA A 201 2.76 -1.87 -6.64
CA ALA A 201 4.15 -2.28 -6.84
C ALA A 201 4.80 -2.53 -5.48
N ILE A 202 5.38 -3.70 -5.27
CA ILE A 202 6.23 -3.98 -4.11
C ILE A 202 7.66 -3.60 -4.46
N VAL A 203 8.25 -2.71 -3.64
CA VAL A 203 9.62 -2.23 -3.81
C VAL A 203 10.46 -2.63 -2.59
N MET A 204 11.60 -3.26 -2.84
CA MET A 204 12.58 -3.64 -1.82
C MET A 204 14.00 -3.38 -2.34
N ASP A 205 14.86 -2.86 -1.49
CA ASP A 205 16.28 -2.64 -1.78
C ASP A 205 16.53 -1.89 -3.11
N GLY A 206 15.67 -0.90 -3.40
CA GLY A 206 15.76 -0.11 -4.62
C GLY A 206 15.32 -0.81 -5.90
N CYS A 207 14.63 -1.98 -5.80
CA CYS A 207 14.14 -2.74 -6.95
C CYS A 207 12.65 -3.02 -6.83
N VAL A 208 11.95 -3.09 -7.98
CA VAL A 208 10.57 -3.60 -8.05
C VAL A 208 10.62 -5.13 -7.97
N GLN A 209 9.88 -5.70 -7.01
CA GLN A 209 9.81 -7.15 -6.82
C GLN A 209 8.57 -7.75 -7.48
N GLN A 210 7.45 -7.06 -7.40
CA GLN A 210 6.18 -7.53 -7.98
C GLN A 210 5.28 -6.33 -8.28
N VAL A 211 4.54 -6.40 -9.40
CA VAL A 211 3.48 -5.45 -9.77
C VAL A 211 2.26 -6.25 -10.21
N GLY A 212 1.08 -5.82 -9.79
CA GLY A 212 -0.19 -6.44 -10.16
C GLY A 212 -1.39 -5.72 -9.56
N SER A 213 -2.59 -6.29 -9.72
CA SER A 213 -3.77 -5.80 -9.00
C SER A 213 -3.56 -5.92 -7.49
N ALA A 214 -4.23 -5.06 -6.70
CA ALA A 214 -4.07 -5.09 -5.25
C ALA A 214 -4.37 -6.48 -4.67
N ASN A 215 -5.42 -7.14 -5.15
CA ASN A 215 -5.77 -8.49 -4.71
C ASN A 215 -4.69 -9.53 -5.09
N GLU A 216 -4.23 -9.51 -6.36
CA GLU A 216 -3.19 -10.44 -6.83
C GLU A 216 -1.91 -10.31 -6.02
N VAL A 217 -1.40 -9.08 -5.84
CA VAL A 217 -0.13 -8.85 -5.15
C VAL A 217 -0.20 -9.23 -3.68
N LEU A 218 -1.32 -8.94 -3.00
CA LEU A 218 -1.45 -9.21 -1.56
C LEU A 218 -1.78 -10.67 -1.23
N SER A 219 -2.37 -11.43 -2.18
CA SER A 219 -2.78 -12.83 -1.96
C SER A 219 -1.87 -13.84 -2.64
N HIS A 220 -1.15 -13.45 -3.69
CA HIS A 220 -0.32 -14.35 -4.51
C HIS A 220 1.10 -13.78 -4.68
N PRO A 221 1.95 -13.91 -3.65
CA PRO A 221 3.35 -13.51 -3.74
C PRO A 221 4.09 -14.34 -4.80
N LYS A 222 4.92 -13.67 -5.62
CA LYS A 222 5.69 -14.32 -6.71
C LYS A 222 7.07 -14.83 -6.29
N SER A 223 7.46 -14.63 -5.03
CA SER A 223 8.73 -15.10 -4.48
C SER A 223 8.66 -15.20 -2.97
N LEU A 224 9.57 -16.02 -2.38
CA LEU A 224 9.74 -16.12 -0.94
C LEU A 224 9.93 -14.75 -0.29
N LYS A 225 10.77 -13.89 -0.87
CA LYS A 225 11.05 -12.54 -0.36
C LYS A 225 9.77 -11.68 -0.27
N VAL A 226 8.90 -11.78 -1.27
CA VAL A 226 7.60 -11.07 -1.27
C VAL A 226 6.64 -11.70 -0.25
N ALA A 227 6.58 -13.02 -0.15
CA ALA A 227 5.74 -13.72 0.82
C ALA A 227 6.12 -13.37 2.27
N GLU A 228 7.41 -13.37 2.59
CA GLU A 228 7.93 -12.96 3.90
C GLU A 228 7.58 -11.49 4.21
N PHE A 229 7.76 -10.60 3.25
CA PHE A 229 7.39 -9.19 3.39
C PHE A 229 5.91 -8.99 3.68
N LEU A 230 5.04 -9.71 2.98
CA LEU A 230 3.60 -9.67 3.18
C LEU A 230 3.16 -10.35 4.49
N GLY A 231 4.10 -11.03 5.17
CA GLY A 231 3.86 -11.66 6.46
C GLY A 231 3.18 -13.03 6.37
N PHE A 232 3.32 -13.70 5.23
CA PHE A 232 2.90 -15.11 5.10
C PHE A 232 3.65 -15.96 6.12
N LYS A 233 2.92 -16.79 6.85
CA LYS A 233 3.47 -17.63 7.93
C LYS A 233 3.64 -19.08 7.52
N ASN A 234 2.73 -19.58 6.71
CA ASN A 234 2.73 -20.95 6.23
C ASN A 234 3.48 -21.01 4.91
N ILE A 235 4.79 -21.19 4.97
CA ILE A 235 5.66 -21.35 3.80
C ILE A 235 6.40 -22.66 3.97
N PHE A 236 6.15 -23.60 3.08
CA PHE A 236 6.64 -24.97 3.18
C PHE A 236 7.30 -25.46 1.87
N SER A 237 8.10 -26.52 1.97
CA SER A 237 8.57 -27.24 0.78
C SER A 237 7.41 -28.00 0.12
N THR A 238 7.41 -28.04 -1.22
CA THR A 238 6.45 -28.83 -2.00
C THR A 238 6.55 -30.33 -1.73
N THR A 239 7.64 -30.81 -1.11
CA THR A 239 7.76 -32.18 -0.63
C THR A 239 6.72 -32.56 0.43
N LEU A 240 6.19 -31.59 1.16
CA LEU A 240 5.13 -31.79 2.16
C LEU A 240 3.81 -32.26 1.52
N ILE A 241 3.57 -31.93 0.27
CA ILE A 241 2.37 -32.28 -0.50
C ILE A 241 2.63 -33.30 -1.61
N ASP A 242 3.70 -34.11 -1.44
CA ASP A 242 4.14 -35.15 -2.38
C ASP A 242 4.36 -34.68 -3.83
N GLU A 243 4.71 -33.39 -4.00
CA GLU A 243 5.14 -32.86 -5.29
C GLU A 243 6.67 -32.85 -5.38
N ASP A 244 7.22 -33.58 -6.38
CA ASP A 244 8.65 -33.72 -6.61
C ASP A 244 9.23 -32.46 -7.27
N THR A 245 9.14 -31.33 -6.60
CA THR A 245 9.73 -30.08 -7.06
C THR A 245 10.48 -29.42 -5.90
N SER A 246 11.69 -28.97 -6.11
CA SER A 246 12.49 -28.20 -5.13
C SER A 246 11.95 -26.76 -4.94
N LYS A 247 10.64 -26.57 -4.98
CA LYS A 247 9.95 -25.29 -4.87
C LYS A 247 9.36 -25.13 -3.46
N LEU A 248 8.98 -23.91 -3.17
CA LEU A 248 8.23 -23.57 -1.98
C LEU A 248 6.77 -23.28 -2.38
N PHE A 249 5.87 -23.46 -1.42
CA PHE A 249 4.51 -22.99 -1.52
C PHE A 249 4.10 -22.27 -0.25
N SER A 250 3.12 -21.41 -0.36
CA SER A 250 2.47 -20.77 0.78
C SER A 250 0.97 -21.08 0.79
N ILE A 251 0.38 -20.99 1.99
CA ILE A 251 -1.05 -21.14 2.18
C ILE A 251 -1.57 -20.09 3.17
N ASP A 252 -2.73 -19.48 2.86
CA ASP A 252 -3.35 -18.52 3.75
C ASP A 252 -3.84 -19.24 5.02
N PRO A 253 -3.56 -18.72 6.22
CA PRO A 253 -4.06 -19.28 7.47
C PRO A 253 -5.59 -19.43 7.58
N ASN A 254 -6.35 -18.66 6.76
CA ASN A 254 -7.80 -18.73 6.71
C ASN A 254 -8.32 -19.88 5.83
N ASP A 255 -7.49 -20.41 4.91
CA ASP A 255 -7.85 -21.48 3.99
C ASP A 255 -7.51 -22.87 4.55
N ILE A 256 -6.90 -22.93 5.73
CA ILE A 256 -6.59 -24.17 6.41
C ILE A 256 -7.76 -24.57 7.29
N MET A 257 -8.40 -25.68 6.96
CA MET A 257 -9.44 -26.33 7.76
C MET A 257 -8.79 -27.02 8.96
N VAL A 258 -9.48 -27.03 10.09
CA VAL A 258 -9.03 -27.70 11.30
C VAL A 258 -10.16 -28.50 11.95
N SER A 259 -9.87 -29.68 12.47
CA SER A 259 -10.85 -30.55 13.19
C SER A 259 -10.15 -31.34 14.28
N LYS A 260 -10.89 -31.74 15.32
CA LYS A 260 -10.44 -32.72 16.31
C LYS A 260 -10.59 -34.16 15.85
N GLU A 261 -11.43 -34.40 14.85
CA GLU A 261 -11.67 -35.69 14.26
C GLU A 261 -11.19 -35.75 12.83
N ASP A 262 -10.83 -36.94 12.34
CA ASP A 262 -10.41 -37.16 10.96
C ASP A 262 -11.61 -37.19 9.99
N THR A 263 -12.30 -36.05 9.94
CA THR A 263 -13.52 -35.89 9.12
C THR A 263 -13.37 -34.88 8.00
N LEU A 264 -12.16 -34.28 7.85
CA LEU A 264 -11.90 -33.25 6.83
C LEU A 264 -11.98 -33.84 5.42
N THR A 265 -12.70 -33.14 4.55
CA THR A 265 -12.79 -33.47 3.12
C THR A 265 -12.02 -32.41 2.32
N CYS A 266 -10.75 -32.73 1.97
CA CYS A 266 -9.82 -31.83 1.27
C CYS A 266 -8.75 -32.64 0.54
N ASP A 267 -7.98 -31.97 -0.33
CA ASP A 267 -6.96 -32.65 -1.15
C ASP A 267 -5.73 -33.06 -0.32
N TYR A 268 -5.31 -32.22 0.62
CA TYR A 268 -4.16 -32.47 1.50
C TYR A 268 -4.62 -32.49 2.94
N ARG A 269 -4.28 -33.59 3.67
CA ARG A 269 -4.63 -33.80 5.07
C ARG A 269 -3.43 -34.20 5.89
N PHE A 270 -3.34 -33.66 7.10
CA PHE A 270 -2.25 -33.93 8.03
C PHE A 270 -2.83 -34.10 9.44
N SER A 271 -2.19 -34.98 10.23
CA SER A 271 -2.41 -35.06 11.66
C SER A 271 -1.26 -34.35 12.38
N GLY A 272 -1.54 -33.56 13.39
CA GLY A 272 -0.56 -32.81 14.14
C GLY A 272 -0.93 -32.64 15.60
N THR A 273 -0.09 -31.94 16.34
CA THR A 273 -0.30 -31.61 17.74
C THR A 273 -0.45 -30.10 17.90
N LEU A 274 -1.43 -29.68 18.68
CA LEU A 274 -1.63 -28.27 18.99
C LEU A 274 -0.59 -27.79 19.99
N ASP A 275 0.29 -26.90 19.57
CA ASP A 275 1.33 -26.29 20.43
C ASP A 275 0.78 -25.12 21.24
N GLU A 276 -0.01 -24.26 20.58
CA GLU A 276 -0.51 -23.03 21.18
C GLU A 276 -1.86 -22.64 20.58
N CYS A 277 -2.74 -22.08 21.42
CA CYS A 277 -4.02 -21.50 21.03
C CYS A 277 -4.19 -20.13 21.66
N MET A 278 -4.29 -19.09 20.83
CA MET A 278 -4.53 -17.73 21.29
C MET A 278 -5.92 -17.26 20.85
N GLY A 279 -6.77 -16.91 21.82
CA GLY A 279 -8.07 -16.29 21.56
C GLY A 279 -7.90 -14.80 21.22
N ILE A 280 -8.34 -14.41 20.02
CA ILE A 280 -8.48 -13.01 19.60
C ILE A 280 -9.99 -12.66 19.65
N VAL A 281 -10.37 -11.43 19.40
CA VAL A 281 -11.76 -10.96 19.53
C VAL A 281 -12.75 -11.84 18.75
N ASP A 282 -12.46 -12.16 17.50
CA ASP A 282 -13.36 -12.83 16.54
C ASP A 282 -12.85 -14.22 16.08
N HIS A 283 -11.60 -14.58 16.36
CA HIS A 283 -10.99 -15.84 15.94
C HIS A 283 -10.01 -16.39 16.96
N PHE A 284 -9.64 -17.66 16.78
CA PHE A 284 -8.49 -18.29 17.43
C PHE A 284 -7.30 -18.32 16.46
N LYS A 285 -6.12 -18.10 17.00
CA LYS A 285 -4.85 -18.39 16.33
C LYS A 285 -4.32 -19.69 16.89
N LEU A 286 -4.17 -20.68 16.03
CA LEU A 286 -3.66 -21.99 16.37
C LEU A 286 -2.28 -22.18 15.76
N PHE A 287 -1.38 -22.76 16.53
CA PHE A 287 -0.08 -23.23 16.05
C PHE A 287 -0.06 -24.75 16.21
N ILE A 288 0.03 -25.46 15.08
CA ILE A 288 -0.10 -26.92 15.03
C ILE A 288 1.13 -27.49 14.35
N THR A 289 1.86 -28.36 15.07
CA THR A 289 3.05 -29.05 14.55
C THR A 289 2.65 -30.35 13.85
N VAL A 290 3.08 -30.49 12.60
CA VAL A 290 2.92 -31.67 11.75
C VAL A 290 4.31 -32.13 11.32
N GLY A 291 4.81 -33.24 11.89
CA GLY A 291 6.20 -33.67 11.69
C GLY A 291 7.20 -32.62 12.19
N GLU A 292 7.99 -32.08 11.29
CA GLU A 292 8.96 -30.99 11.59
C GLU A 292 8.42 -29.59 11.29
N GLU A 293 7.25 -29.47 10.67
CA GLU A 293 6.67 -28.22 10.20
C GLU A 293 5.61 -27.68 11.15
N GLN A 294 5.56 -26.36 11.33
CA GLN A 294 4.56 -25.70 12.16
C GLN A 294 3.58 -24.89 11.29
N PHE A 295 2.32 -25.27 11.37
CA PHE A 295 1.22 -24.55 10.70
C PHE A 295 0.63 -23.48 11.61
N PHE A 296 0.44 -22.29 11.05
CA PHE A 296 -0.35 -21.22 11.64
C PHE A 296 -1.73 -21.22 11.03
N VAL A 297 -2.78 -21.43 11.85
CA VAL A 297 -4.17 -21.52 11.40
C VAL A 297 -5.02 -20.45 12.08
N LYS A 298 -5.94 -19.84 11.34
CA LYS A 298 -6.97 -18.95 11.88
C LYS A 298 -8.33 -19.64 11.82
N MET A 299 -8.96 -19.78 12.97
CA MET A 299 -10.25 -20.44 13.12
C MET A 299 -11.29 -19.45 13.67
N ILE A 300 -12.42 -19.30 12.99
CA ILE A 300 -13.49 -18.38 13.41
C ILE A 300 -14.18 -18.93 14.68
N LYS A 301 -14.37 -18.10 15.70
CA LYS A 301 -14.95 -18.51 16.99
C LYS A 301 -16.37 -19.07 16.89
N ARG A 302 -17.21 -18.55 15.97
CA ARG A 302 -18.60 -18.99 15.80
C ARG A 302 -18.76 -20.43 15.32
N GLU A 303 -17.75 -20.96 14.65
CA GLU A 303 -17.77 -22.33 14.12
C GLU A 303 -17.47 -23.38 15.19
N HIS A 304 -17.01 -22.95 16.37
CA HIS A 304 -16.57 -23.82 17.46
C HIS A 304 -17.04 -23.36 18.85
N GLU A 305 -18.24 -22.78 18.95
CA GLU A 305 -18.88 -22.48 20.23
C GLU A 305 -19.11 -23.78 21.00
N GLY A 306 -18.31 -23.99 22.08
CA GLY A 306 -18.41 -25.17 22.95
C GLY A 306 -17.21 -26.13 22.88
N CYS A 307 -16.27 -25.98 21.97
CA CYS A 307 -15.05 -26.78 21.96
C CYS A 307 -13.96 -26.15 22.84
N SER A 308 -13.68 -26.78 24.00
CA SER A 308 -12.46 -26.49 24.75
C SER A 308 -11.27 -27.03 23.97
N ILE A 309 -10.39 -26.15 23.50
CA ILE A 309 -9.16 -26.50 22.77
C ILE A 309 -8.00 -26.40 23.76
N HIS A 310 -7.26 -27.49 23.96
CA HIS A 310 -6.17 -27.55 24.92
C HIS A 310 -4.84 -27.86 24.25
N ARG A 311 -3.78 -27.25 24.76
CA ARG A 311 -2.41 -27.54 24.32
C ARG A 311 -2.09 -29.03 24.44
N GLY A 312 -1.44 -29.59 23.43
CA GLY A 312 -1.08 -31.01 23.37
C GLY A 312 -2.15 -31.92 22.79
N GLU A 313 -3.34 -31.38 22.42
CA GLU A 313 -4.37 -32.17 21.74
C GLU A 313 -3.95 -32.55 20.31
N ALA A 314 -4.34 -33.74 19.88
CA ALA A 314 -4.23 -34.14 18.49
C ALA A 314 -5.24 -33.37 17.64
N MET A 315 -4.80 -32.82 16.51
CA MET A 315 -5.60 -32.03 15.58
C MET A 315 -5.37 -32.53 14.17
N TYR A 316 -6.43 -32.49 13.38
CA TYR A 316 -6.34 -32.70 11.92
C TYR A 316 -6.44 -31.36 11.23
N ILE A 317 -5.52 -31.13 10.29
CA ILE A 317 -5.55 -29.95 9.44
C ILE A 317 -5.60 -30.36 7.97
N GLY A 318 -6.17 -29.51 7.13
CA GLY A 318 -6.22 -29.80 5.70
C GLY A 318 -6.54 -28.57 4.87
N PHE A 319 -6.18 -28.63 3.60
CA PHE A 319 -6.41 -27.58 2.61
C PHE A 319 -6.55 -28.18 1.22
N ASN A 320 -7.04 -27.38 0.27
CA ASN A 320 -7.20 -27.83 -1.10
C ASN A 320 -6.08 -27.36 -2.00
N ARG A 321 -5.84 -28.07 -3.09
CA ARG A 321 -4.81 -27.72 -4.10
C ARG A 321 -5.01 -26.33 -4.69
N LYS A 322 -6.26 -25.88 -4.85
CA LYS A 322 -6.60 -24.54 -5.36
C LYS A 322 -6.15 -23.39 -4.45
N ASP A 323 -5.95 -23.67 -3.16
CA ASP A 323 -5.60 -22.69 -2.12
C ASP A 323 -4.07 -22.58 -1.93
N VAL A 324 -3.31 -23.41 -2.65
CA VAL A 324 -1.83 -23.44 -2.64
C VAL A 324 -1.28 -22.37 -3.57
N CYS A 325 -0.43 -21.50 -3.05
CA CYS A 325 0.31 -20.49 -3.82
C CYS A 325 1.78 -20.93 -3.96
N TYR A 326 2.21 -21.28 -5.16
CA TYR A 326 3.61 -21.64 -5.44
C TYR A 326 4.48 -20.40 -5.53
N LEU A 327 5.70 -20.47 -4.91
CA LEU A 327 6.65 -19.37 -4.76
C LEU A 327 7.89 -19.54 -5.65
#